data_bc3533d296d8015758901ee934651bdc
#
_entry.id   bc3533d296d8015758901ee934651bdc
#
_cell.length_a   1.000
_cell.length_b   1.000
_cell.length_c   1.000
_cell.angle_alpha   90.00
_cell.angle_beta   90.00
_cell.angle_gamma   90.00
#
_symmetry.space_group_name_H-M   'P 1'
#
loop_
_entity.id
_entity.type
_entity.pdbx_description
1 polymer ?
#
loop_
_entity_poly.entity_id
_entity_poly.type
_entity_poly.pdbx_seq_one_letter_code
_entity_poly.pdbx_strand_id
1 'polypeptide(L)'
;YKVEDRRRIIEAIRVVARENAPMFAKMIHEETGMGRYEDKITKNLAVIDKTPGVECLVTDAISGDSGLMIEEQAPFGVIGAITPSTNPTETIINNTISMIGGGNAVVFNVHPGAKKVCAVCLQILHKTIVENGGPANLITMQRKPDMEAVNKLTASPKIRLMVGTGGMGMVNALLKSGKKTIGAGAGNPPVVVDDTADLDKAASEIYRGASFDNNLLCLAEKETFVMDNVADELIRKMCACGAHLITPQETEQLLKVVFLEKDGKYSVNKKWVGKDASLILESIGIKDADTRLVLCEVPHDHPFVLVEQLMPIMPIVRCKTFEDCVKYAVVAENGNRHTASMFSKNVDHMTRFA
;
A
#
# COMPACT_ATOMS: atom_id res chain seq x y z
N TYR A 1 27.67 -9.85 12.74
CA TYR A 1 27.39 -10.37 11.40
C TYR A 1 27.88 -9.37 10.36
N LYS A 2 28.76 -9.81 9.47
CA LYS A 2 29.31 -9.01 8.37
C LYS A 2 28.23 -8.80 7.29
N VAL A 3 28.50 -7.90 6.36
CA VAL A 3 27.58 -7.64 5.22
C VAL A 3 27.33 -8.93 4.44
N GLU A 4 28.35 -9.75 4.21
CA GLU A 4 28.23 -11.04 3.48
C GLU A 4 27.35 -12.06 4.20
N ASP A 5 27.37 -12.10 5.54
CA ASP A 5 26.45 -12.98 6.30
C ASP A 5 25.00 -12.55 6.13
N ARG A 6 24.77 -11.22 6.15
CA ARG A 6 23.44 -10.65 5.94
C ARG A 6 22.96 -10.88 4.50
N ARG A 7 23.84 -10.73 3.51
CA ARG A 7 23.55 -11.03 2.10
C ARG A 7 23.07 -12.47 1.93
N ARG A 8 23.86 -13.44 2.44
CA ARG A 8 23.51 -14.88 2.39
C ARG A 8 22.14 -15.18 3.01
N ILE A 9 21.87 -14.58 4.17
CA ILE A 9 20.57 -14.74 4.87
C ILE A 9 19.42 -14.15 4.04
N ILE A 10 19.59 -12.97 3.49
CA ILE A 10 18.57 -12.30 2.67
C ILE A 10 18.27 -13.09 1.40
N GLU A 11 19.28 -13.61 0.72
CA GLU A 11 19.08 -14.46 -0.47
C GLU A 11 18.31 -15.74 -0.13
N ALA A 12 18.64 -16.39 0.98
CA ALA A 12 17.89 -17.55 1.45
C ALA A 12 16.43 -17.19 1.79
N ILE A 13 16.18 -16.02 2.40
CA ILE A 13 14.82 -15.50 2.64
C ILE A 13 14.06 -15.31 1.33
N ARG A 14 14.69 -14.70 0.30
CA ARG A 14 14.06 -14.51 -1.01
C ARG A 14 13.67 -15.84 -1.65
N VAL A 15 14.55 -16.83 -1.62
CA VAL A 15 14.26 -18.16 -2.17
C VAL A 15 13.06 -18.80 -1.48
N VAL A 16 13.10 -18.93 -0.15
CA VAL A 16 12.02 -19.60 0.59
C VAL A 16 10.71 -18.83 0.53
N ALA A 17 10.74 -17.51 0.55
CA ALA A 17 9.54 -16.68 0.42
C ALA A 17 8.89 -16.87 -0.96
N ARG A 18 9.68 -16.95 -2.04
CA ARG A 18 9.20 -17.21 -3.40
C ARG A 18 8.52 -18.58 -3.52
N GLU A 19 9.14 -19.62 -2.98
CA GLU A 19 8.57 -20.97 -2.97
C GLU A 19 7.23 -21.03 -2.22
N ASN A 20 7.07 -20.22 -1.18
CA ASN A 20 5.87 -20.18 -0.35
C ASN A 20 4.86 -19.08 -0.72
N ALA A 21 5.14 -18.24 -1.72
CA ALA A 21 4.24 -17.14 -2.12
C ALA A 21 2.80 -17.60 -2.46
N PRO A 22 2.57 -18.72 -3.19
CA PRO A 22 1.21 -19.22 -3.41
C PRO A 22 0.50 -19.63 -2.13
N MET A 23 1.21 -20.29 -1.20
CA MET A 23 0.65 -20.67 0.09
C MET A 23 0.29 -19.43 0.93
N PHE A 24 1.17 -18.45 1.00
CA PHE A 24 0.90 -17.18 1.70
C PHE A 24 -0.32 -16.48 1.11
N ALA A 25 -0.39 -16.35 -0.22
CA ALA A 25 -1.51 -15.73 -0.91
C ALA A 25 -2.85 -16.41 -0.57
N LYS A 26 -2.89 -17.74 -0.60
CA LYS A 26 -4.07 -18.53 -0.23
C LYS A 26 -4.47 -18.27 1.23
N MET A 27 -3.53 -18.37 2.16
CA MET A 27 -3.79 -18.14 3.59
C MET A 27 -4.27 -16.72 3.89
N ILE A 28 -3.69 -15.70 3.21
CA ILE A 28 -4.14 -14.31 3.37
C ILE A 28 -5.59 -14.18 2.93
N HIS A 29 -5.93 -14.71 1.75
CA HIS A 29 -7.29 -14.64 1.22
C HIS A 29 -8.29 -15.34 2.15
N GLU A 30 -7.98 -16.55 2.60
CA GLU A 30 -8.84 -17.34 3.50
C GLU A 30 -9.01 -16.68 4.89
N GLU A 31 -7.94 -16.11 5.47
CA GLU A 31 -7.99 -15.52 6.80
C GLU A 31 -8.63 -14.12 6.81
N THR A 32 -8.34 -13.31 5.81
CA THR A 32 -8.81 -11.90 5.76
C THR A 32 -10.11 -11.72 4.99
N GLY A 33 -10.38 -12.60 4.03
CA GLY A 33 -11.50 -12.48 3.08
C GLY A 33 -11.38 -11.29 2.15
N MET A 34 -10.16 -10.74 1.96
CA MET A 34 -9.89 -9.55 1.17
C MET A 34 -8.96 -9.85 -0.01
N GLY A 35 -9.19 -9.13 -1.11
CA GLY A 35 -8.34 -9.16 -2.31
C GLY A 35 -8.47 -10.46 -3.11
N ARG A 36 -7.56 -10.65 -4.05
CA ARG A 36 -7.58 -11.75 -5.04
C ARG A 36 -6.33 -12.61 -4.90
N TYR A 37 -6.53 -13.92 -4.95
CA TYR A 37 -5.46 -14.92 -4.76
C TYR A 37 -4.28 -14.72 -5.74
N GLU A 38 -4.56 -14.58 -7.03
CA GLU A 38 -3.55 -14.43 -8.08
C GLU A 38 -2.76 -13.13 -7.94
N ASP A 39 -3.48 -12.05 -7.63
CA ASP A 39 -2.87 -10.73 -7.42
C ASP A 39 -1.99 -10.73 -6.15
N LYS A 40 -2.38 -11.47 -5.10
CA LYS A 40 -1.56 -11.64 -3.89
C LYS A 40 -0.28 -12.41 -4.15
N ILE A 41 -0.29 -13.42 -5.03
CA ILE A 41 0.95 -14.09 -5.46
C ILE A 41 1.87 -13.07 -6.12
N THR A 42 1.37 -12.34 -7.12
CA THR A 42 2.12 -11.31 -7.85
C THR A 42 2.69 -10.26 -6.91
N LYS A 43 1.91 -9.79 -5.94
CA LYS A 43 2.31 -8.82 -4.93
C LYS A 43 3.44 -9.34 -4.02
N ASN A 44 3.33 -10.56 -3.52
CA ASN A 44 4.40 -11.19 -2.74
C ASN A 44 5.69 -11.31 -3.56
N LEU A 45 5.61 -11.78 -4.81
CA LEU A 45 6.77 -11.90 -5.69
C LEU A 45 7.43 -10.54 -5.96
N ALA A 46 6.63 -9.50 -6.23
CA ALA A 46 7.14 -8.15 -6.44
C ALA A 46 7.92 -7.63 -5.21
N VAL A 47 7.40 -7.85 -4.01
CA VAL A 47 8.08 -7.45 -2.76
C VAL A 47 9.37 -8.24 -2.57
N ILE A 48 9.36 -9.56 -2.79
CA ILE A 48 10.54 -10.41 -2.67
C ILE A 48 11.65 -9.93 -3.61
N ASP A 49 11.31 -9.58 -4.85
CA ASP A 49 12.27 -9.23 -5.89
C ASP A 49 12.78 -7.80 -5.79
N LYS A 50 11.90 -6.88 -5.41
CA LYS A 50 12.18 -5.43 -5.50
C LYS A 50 12.58 -4.80 -4.16
N THR A 51 12.40 -5.47 -3.03
CA THR A 51 12.87 -4.93 -1.75
C THR A 51 14.38 -4.85 -1.73
N PRO A 52 14.98 -3.67 -1.51
CA PRO A 52 16.42 -3.52 -1.39
C PRO A 52 16.99 -4.30 -0.19
N GLY A 53 18.17 -4.88 -0.38
CA GLY A 53 18.93 -5.59 0.66
C GLY A 53 20.20 -4.85 1.05
N VAL A 54 21.29 -5.59 1.23
CA VAL A 54 22.59 -5.02 1.62
C VAL A 54 23.28 -4.23 0.52
N GLU A 55 22.83 -4.32 -0.71
CA GLU A 55 23.36 -3.56 -1.86
C GLU A 55 23.19 -2.05 -1.73
N CYS A 56 22.25 -1.61 -0.88
CA CYS A 56 22.06 -0.18 -0.56
C CYS A 56 23.06 0.36 0.47
N LEU A 57 23.87 -0.50 1.08
CA LEU A 57 24.85 -0.11 2.08
C LEU A 57 26.17 0.31 1.38
N VAL A 58 26.17 1.50 0.84
CA VAL A 58 27.33 2.06 0.16
C VAL A 58 28.02 3.03 1.13
N THR A 59 29.34 2.83 1.32
CA THR A 59 30.19 3.81 2.02
C THR A 59 30.37 5.01 1.09
N ASP A 60 30.11 6.21 1.56
CA ASP A 60 30.38 7.45 0.83
C ASP A 60 31.61 8.14 1.39
N ALA A 61 32.42 8.74 0.53
CA ALA A 61 33.63 9.43 0.88
C ALA A 61 33.69 10.78 0.18
N ILE A 62 33.66 11.85 0.97
CA ILE A 62 33.73 13.23 0.48
C ILE A 62 35.11 13.81 0.87
N SER A 63 35.88 14.21 -0.13
CA SER A 63 37.22 14.82 0.08
C SER A 63 37.23 16.25 -0.47
N GLY A 64 37.96 17.13 0.22
CA GLY A 64 38.15 18.53 -0.17
C GLY A 64 39.31 19.14 0.59
N ASP A 65 39.58 20.44 0.37
CA ASP A 65 40.73 21.17 0.98
C ASP A 65 40.69 21.15 2.51
N SER A 66 39.52 20.98 3.13
CA SER A 66 39.33 20.98 4.59
C SER A 66 39.39 19.58 5.22
N GLY A 67 39.58 18.50 4.44
CA GLY A 67 39.73 17.15 4.96
C GLY A 67 38.95 16.07 4.20
N LEU A 68 38.83 14.90 4.85
CA LEU A 68 38.12 13.72 4.36
C LEU A 68 37.00 13.37 5.33
N MET A 69 35.80 13.18 4.81
CA MET A 69 34.66 12.63 5.53
C MET A 69 34.28 11.27 4.94
N ILE A 70 34.06 10.28 5.79
CA ILE A 70 33.55 8.96 5.41
C ILE A 70 32.18 8.80 6.10
N GLU A 71 31.16 8.44 5.32
CA GLU A 71 29.82 8.15 5.81
C GLU A 71 29.49 6.66 5.64
N GLU A 72 29.09 6.02 6.73
CA GLU A 72 28.67 4.62 6.77
C GLU A 72 27.33 4.46 7.48
N GLN A 73 26.52 3.51 7.03
CA GLN A 73 25.23 3.20 7.62
C GLN A 73 25.41 2.31 8.87
N ALA A 74 24.80 2.71 9.99
CA ALA A 74 24.85 1.98 11.26
C ALA A 74 23.46 1.44 11.65
N PRO A 75 23.38 0.25 12.28
CA PRO A 75 22.10 -0.32 12.71
C PRO A 75 21.50 0.46 13.90
N PHE A 76 20.17 0.52 13.95
CA PHE A 76 19.43 1.00 15.13
C PHE A 76 19.46 -0.01 16.29
N GLY A 77 19.63 -1.29 16.00
CA GLY A 77 19.57 -2.40 16.96
C GLY A 77 18.28 -3.17 16.87
N VAL A 78 17.34 -3.00 17.81
CA VAL A 78 16.03 -3.67 17.76
C VAL A 78 14.95 -2.71 17.29
N ILE A 79 14.22 -3.12 16.25
CA ILE A 79 13.13 -2.36 15.65
C ILE A 79 11.80 -3.01 16.02
N GLY A 80 10.81 -2.20 16.44
CA GLY A 80 9.42 -2.63 16.57
C GLY A 80 8.66 -2.37 15.28
N ALA A 81 8.08 -3.40 14.68
CA ALA A 81 7.37 -3.30 13.41
C ALA A 81 5.88 -3.63 13.57
N ILE A 82 5.00 -2.71 13.15
CA ILE A 82 3.54 -2.92 13.12
C ILE A 82 3.13 -3.18 11.68
N THR A 83 2.38 -4.27 11.43
CA THR A 83 1.97 -4.65 10.08
C THR A 83 0.46 -4.60 9.89
N PRO A 84 -0.03 -4.26 8.67
CA PRO A 84 -1.46 -4.17 8.37
C PRO A 84 -2.07 -5.54 8.06
N SER A 85 -3.39 -5.59 7.90
CA SER A 85 -4.10 -6.77 7.39
C SER A 85 -4.21 -6.81 5.86
N THR A 86 -4.02 -5.68 5.19
CA THR A 86 -4.12 -5.56 3.73
C THR A 86 -2.93 -6.17 2.99
N ASN A 87 -1.73 -6.10 3.60
CA ASN A 87 -0.47 -6.57 3.02
C ASN A 87 0.36 -7.29 4.10
N PRO A 88 -0.14 -8.39 4.70
CA PRO A 88 0.47 -8.92 5.94
C PRO A 88 1.84 -9.58 5.69
N THR A 89 1.94 -10.52 4.76
CA THR A 89 3.21 -11.23 4.47
C THR A 89 4.17 -10.35 3.68
N GLU A 90 3.65 -9.54 2.78
CA GLU A 90 4.43 -8.58 1.99
C GLU A 90 5.18 -7.61 2.93
N THR A 91 4.50 -7.06 3.92
CA THR A 91 5.11 -6.15 4.91
C THR A 91 6.14 -6.88 5.78
N ILE A 92 5.86 -8.12 6.18
CA ILE A 92 6.83 -8.93 6.96
C ILE A 92 8.08 -9.20 6.13
N ILE A 93 7.94 -9.63 4.89
CA ILE A 93 9.07 -9.95 4.00
C ILE A 93 9.90 -8.69 3.73
N ASN A 94 9.24 -7.59 3.35
CA ASN A 94 9.89 -6.29 3.12
C ASN A 94 10.67 -5.84 4.35
N ASN A 95 10.02 -5.76 5.50
CA ASN A 95 10.65 -5.30 6.73
C ASN A 95 11.79 -6.25 7.18
N THR A 96 11.62 -7.55 7.00
CA THR A 96 12.66 -8.53 7.34
C THR A 96 13.90 -8.32 6.49
N ILE A 97 13.76 -8.23 5.17
CA ILE A 97 14.88 -8.00 4.24
C ILE A 97 15.58 -6.68 4.54
N SER A 98 14.83 -5.57 4.59
CA SER A 98 15.38 -4.23 4.79
C SER A 98 16.06 -4.07 6.15
N MET A 99 15.42 -4.57 7.23
CA MET A 99 15.95 -4.40 8.58
C MET A 99 17.14 -5.29 8.87
N ILE A 100 17.15 -6.55 8.37
CA ILE A 100 18.33 -7.43 8.44
C ILE A 100 19.45 -6.85 7.56
N GLY A 101 19.14 -6.35 6.37
CA GLY A 101 20.08 -5.65 5.52
C GLY A 101 20.80 -4.54 6.27
N GLY A 102 20.07 -3.70 6.97
CA GLY A 102 20.62 -2.65 7.85
C GLY A 102 21.24 -3.15 9.17
N GLY A 103 21.33 -4.47 9.41
CA GLY A 103 21.97 -5.04 10.62
C GLY A 103 21.10 -5.02 11.87
N ASN A 104 19.77 -4.95 11.74
CA ASN A 104 18.83 -4.85 12.86
C ASN A 104 18.12 -6.17 13.15
N ALA A 105 17.62 -6.32 14.38
CA ALA A 105 16.64 -7.32 14.77
C ALA A 105 15.22 -6.71 14.79
N VAL A 106 14.19 -7.55 14.61
CA VAL A 106 12.81 -7.07 14.48
C VAL A 106 11.85 -7.79 15.43
N VAL A 107 11.01 -7.02 16.11
CA VAL A 107 9.87 -7.52 16.88
C VAL A 107 8.59 -7.08 16.19
N PHE A 108 7.87 -8.01 15.58
CA PHE A 108 6.62 -7.73 14.89
C PHE A 108 5.43 -7.72 15.84
N ASN A 109 4.54 -6.73 15.67
CA ASN A 109 3.19 -6.74 16.18
C ASN A 109 2.24 -6.68 14.99
N VAL A 110 1.72 -7.85 14.62
CA VAL A 110 0.93 -8.01 13.40
C VAL A 110 -0.53 -7.64 13.63
N HIS A 111 -1.26 -7.35 12.55
CA HIS A 111 -2.70 -7.10 12.68
C HIS A 111 -3.43 -8.37 13.14
N PRO A 112 -4.35 -8.30 14.13
CA PRO A 112 -5.06 -9.48 14.64
C PRO A 112 -5.82 -10.28 13.55
N GLY A 113 -6.36 -9.59 12.53
CA GLY A 113 -7.10 -10.20 11.43
C GLY A 113 -6.25 -10.96 10.40
N ALA A 114 -4.91 -10.98 10.55
CA ALA A 114 -3.98 -11.73 9.69
C ALA A 114 -2.93 -12.48 10.52
N LYS A 115 -3.24 -12.77 11.77
CA LYS A 115 -2.29 -13.31 12.74
C LYS A 115 -1.77 -14.69 12.34
N LYS A 116 -2.62 -15.57 11.80
CA LYS A 116 -2.25 -16.95 11.46
C LYS A 116 -1.24 -16.98 10.32
N VAL A 117 -1.54 -16.31 9.23
CA VAL A 117 -0.63 -16.24 8.07
C VAL A 117 0.68 -15.55 8.41
N CYS A 118 0.64 -14.48 9.20
CA CYS A 118 1.84 -13.81 9.70
C CYS A 118 2.72 -14.74 10.55
N ALA A 119 2.12 -15.54 11.43
CA ALA A 119 2.85 -16.49 12.26
C ALA A 119 3.54 -17.57 11.41
N VAL A 120 2.85 -18.13 10.42
CA VAL A 120 3.41 -19.12 9.50
C VAL A 120 4.56 -18.51 8.68
N CYS A 121 4.36 -17.33 8.12
CA CYS A 121 5.40 -16.62 7.38
C CYS A 121 6.65 -16.40 8.25
N LEU A 122 6.50 -15.86 9.44
CA LEU A 122 7.62 -15.62 10.37
C LEU A 122 8.30 -16.90 10.82
N GLN A 123 7.59 -18.01 11.02
CA GLN A 123 8.19 -19.30 11.35
C GLN A 123 9.08 -19.83 10.22
N ILE A 124 8.62 -19.73 8.97
CA ILE A 124 9.38 -20.14 7.79
C ILE A 124 10.65 -19.27 7.65
N LEU A 125 10.50 -17.96 7.70
CA LEU A 125 11.62 -17.04 7.59
C LEU A 125 12.62 -17.21 8.74
N HIS A 126 12.16 -17.37 9.98
CA HIS A 126 13.00 -17.60 11.14
C HIS A 126 13.82 -18.91 11.00
N LYS A 127 13.17 -20.01 10.59
CA LYS A 127 13.85 -21.28 10.33
C LYS A 127 14.96 -21.09 9.29
N THR A 128 14.64 -20.46 8.17
CA THR A 128 15.60 -20.16 7.09
C THR A 128 16.77 -19.32 7.59
N ILE A 129 16.54 -18.29 8.40
CA ILE A 129 17.59 -17.45 8.99
C ILE A 129 18.55 -18.32 9.80
N VAL A 130 18.05 -19.17 10.69
CA VAL A 130 18.86 -20.02 11.56
C VAL A 130 19.65 -21.05 10.76
N GLU A 131 19.03 -21.72 9.79
CA GLU A 131 19.68 -22.70 8.91
C GLU A 131 20.79 -22.08 8.04
N ASN A 132 20.71 -20.79 7.77
CA ASN A 132 21.76 -20.05 7.06
C ASN A 132 22.73 -19.29 7.99
N GLY A 133 22.83 -19.74 9.26
CA GLY A 133 23.80 -19.24 10.23
C GLY A 133 23.42 -17.91 10.86
N GLY A 134 22.19 -17.43 10.71
CA GLY A 134 21.68 -16.26 11.40
C GLY A 134 21.37 -16.54 12.87
N PRO A 135 21.34 -15.50 13.72
CA PRO A 135 21.01 -15.69 15.14
C PRO A 135 19.57 -16.09 15.34
N ALA A 136 19.32 -16.97 16.30
CA ALA A 136 17.98 -17.21 16.78
C ALA A 136 17.36 -15.90 17.28
N ASN A 137 16.05 -15.74 17.06
CA ASN A 137 15.29 -14.54 17.45
C ASN A 137 15.69 -13.23 16.73
N LEU A 138 16.35 -13.30 15.57
CA LEU A 138 16.62 -12.12 14.76
C LEU A 138 15.32 -11.44 14.33
N ILE A 139 14.28 -12.26 14.04
CA ILE A 139 12.91 -11.82 13.84
C ILE A 139 11.99 -12.54 14.82
N THR A 140 11.07 -11.83 15.44
CA THR A 140 10.12 -12.38 16.42
C THR A 140 8.76 -11.69 16.28
N MET A 141 7.72 -12.31 16.84
CA MET A 141 6.36 -11.77 16.83
C MET A 141 5.75 -11.76 18.23
N GLN A 142 4.95 -10.76 18.52
CA GLN A 142 4.13 -10.73 19.74
C GLN A 142 3.11 -11.89 19.73
N ARG A 143 3.09 -12.66 20.80
CA ARG A 143 2.17 -13.80 20.93
C ARG A 143 0.70 -13.38 20.89
N LYS A 144 0.42 -12.23 21.50
CA LYS A 144 -0.90 -11.59 21.52
C LYS A 144 -0.76 -10.18 20.92
N PRO A 145 -0.95 -10.05 19.62
CA PRO A 145 -0.82 -8.75 18.95
C PRO A 145 -2.08 -7.91 19.22
N ASP A 146 -1.96 -6.94 20.11
CA ASP A 146 -3.00 -5.99 20.49
C ASP A 146 -2.38 -4.61 20.79
N MET A 147 -3.20 -3.65 21.18
CA MET A 147 -2.75 -2.30 21.52
C MET A 147 -1.87 -2.27 22.78
N GLU A 148 -2.07 -3.19 23.73
CA GLU A 148 -1.20 -3.32 24.89
C GLU A 148 0.21 -3.73 24.49
N ALA A 149 0.34 -4.65 23.53
CA ALA A 149 1.62 -5.04 22.96
C ALA A 149 2.31 -3.87 22.22
N VAL A 150 1.55 -3.05 21.47
CA VAL A 150 2.09 -1.80 20.86
C VAL A 150 2.64 -0.87 21.93
N ASN A 151 1.88 -0.62 22.99
CA ASN A 151 2.30 0.25 24.08
C ASN A 151 3.57 -0.28 24.79
N LYS A 152 3.70 -1.60 24.97
CA LYS A 152 4.91 -2.23 25.51
C LYS A 152 6.12 -2.06 24.60
N LEU A 153 5.94 -2.17 23.29
CA LEU A 153 7.01 -1.94 22.31
C LEU A 153 7.47 -0.48 22.33
N THR A 154 6.53 0.47 22.31
CA THR A 154 6.86 1.90 22.35
C THR A 154 7.49 2.33 23.66
N ALA A 155 7.09 1.76 24.79
CA ALA A 155 7.68 2.05 26.10
C ALA A 155 9.06 1.40 26.33
N SER A 156 9.40 0.33 25.61
CA SER A 156 10.62 -0.43 25.83
C SER A 156 11.89 0.38 25.46
N PRO A 157 12.85 0.55 26.37
CA PRO A 157 14.10 1.24 26.06
C PRO A 157 14.99 0.46 25.07
N LYS A 158 14.73 -0.83 24.88
CA LYS A 158 15.46 -1.69 23.94
C LYS A 158 15.02 -1.49 22.50
N ILE A 159 13.80 -0.97 22.27
CA ILE A 159 13.31 -0.62 20.92
C ILE A 159 13.80 0.79 20.58
N ARG A 160 14.62 0.92 19.55
CA ARG A 160 15.23 2.19 19.13
C ARG A 160 14.48 2.89 18.02
N LEU A 161 13.78 2.12 17.20
CA LEU A 161 12.98 2.61 16.05
C LEU A 161 11.66 1.87 16.03
N MET A 162 10.57 2.58 15.75
CA MET A 162 9.29 2.00 15.39
C MET A 162 9.06 2.16 13.89
N VAL A 163 8.57 1.11 13.24
CA VAL A 163 8.11 1.14 11.86
C VAL A 163 6.65 0.69 11.87
N GLY A 164 5.76 1.56 11.46
CA GLY A 164 4.32 1.30 11.52
C GLY A 164 3.64 1.47 10.17
N THR A 165 3.02 0.40 9.67
CA THR A 165 2.17 0.45 8.48
C THR A 165 0.74 0.12 8.88
N GLY A 166 -0.20 1.04 8.60
CA GLY A 166 -1.60 0.84 8.97
C GLY A 166 -2.42 2.12 8.96
N GLY A 167 -3.63 2.07 9.50
CA GLY A 167 -4.51 3.24 9.51
C GLY A 167 -3.94 4.44 10.28
N MET A 168 -4.39 5.65 9.92
CA MET A 168 -3.88 6.92 10.46
C MET A 168 -3.88 6.99 11.98
N GLY A 169 -4.88 6.38 12.65
CA GLY A 169 -4.94 6.35 14.12
C GLY A 169 -3.74 5.64 14.76
N MET A 170 -3.32 4.51 14.20
CA MET A 170 -2.15 3.75 14.63
C MET A 170 -0.86 4.53 14.36
N VAL A 171 -0.71 5.04 13.15
CA VAL A 171 0.50 5.79 12.76
C VAL A 171 0.67 7.05 13.62
N ASN A 172 -0.40 7.80 13.85
CA ASN A 172 -0.38 8.98 14.71
C ASN A 172 -0.03 8.63 16.17
N ALA A 173 -0.51 7.49 16.68
CA ALA A 173 -0.14 7.02 18.03
C ALA A 173 1.36 6.71 18.12
N LEU A 174 1.93 6.08 17.10
CA LEU A 174 3.38 5.80 17.03
C LEU A 174 4.21 7.09 16.94
N LEU A 175 3.82 8.03 16.09
CA LEU A 175 4.51 9.33 15.94
C LEU A 175 4.49 10.15 17.25
N LYS A 176 3.40 10.06 18.03
CA LYS A 176 3.25 10.73 19.33
C LYS A 176 3.92 9.98 20.49
N SER A 177 4.44 8.77 20.29
CA SER A 177 5.01 7.93 21.34
C SER A 177 6.35 8.42 21.90
N GLY A 178 6.97 9.42 21.30
CA GLY A 178 8.32 9.90 21.65
C GLY A 178 9.46 9.02 21.13
N LYS A 179 9.16 7.92 20.43
CA LYS A 179 10.14 7.09 19.72
C LYS A 179 10.41 7.63 18.33
N LYS A 180 11.63 7.44 17.84
CA LYS A 180 11.89 7.61 16.40
C LYS A 180 10.97 6.66 15.65
N THR A 181 10.20 7.18 14.69
CA THR A 181 9.16 6.42 14.00
C THR A 181 9.20 6.67 12.50
N ILE A 182 9.12 5.58 11.73
CA ILE A 182 8.79 5.61 10.30
C ILE A 182 7.35 5.11 10.20
N GLY A 183 6.45 6.00 9.81
CA GLY A 183 5.01 5.71 9.71
C GLY A 183 4.55 5.75 8.26
N ALA A 184 3.85 4.68 7.83
CA ALA A 184 3.13 4.61 6.57
C ALA A 184 1.62 4.51 6.88
N GLY A 185 0.94 5.61 6.68
CA GLY A 185 -0.50 5.76 6.96
C GLY A 185 -1.40 5.39 5.78
N ALA A 186 -2.60 5.92 5.79
CA ALA A 186 -3.52 5.86 4.66
C ALA A 186 -2.93 6.60 3.46
N GLY A 187 -3.28 6.15 2.27
CA GLY A 187 -3.04 6.84 1.02
C GLY A 187 -4.36 7.04 0.28
N ASN A 188 -4.49 8.16 -0.40
CA ASN A 188 -5.58 8.39 -1.34
C ASN A 188 -4.95 8.93 -2.62
N PRO A 189 -4.27 8.06 -3.43
CA PRO A 189 -3.47 8.49 -4.56
C PRO A 189 -4.30 9.00 -5.73
N PRO A 190 -4.24 10.32 -6.05
CA PRO A 190 -4.92 10.87 -7.20
C PRO A 190 -4.21 10.55 -8.50
N VAL A 191 -4.97 10.43 -9.57
CA VAL A 191 -4.50 10.39 -10.95
C VAL A 191 -4.95 11.63 -11.67
N VAL A 192 -4.03 12.32 -12.35
CA VAL A 192 -4.35 13.43 -13.24
C VAL A 192 -4.16 13.00 -14.69
N VAL A 193 -5.19 13.23 -15.52
CA VAL A 193 -5.14 12.97 -16.97
C VAL A 193 -5.43 14.26 -17.70
N ASP A 194 -4.43 14.80 -18.39
CA ASP A 194 -4.60 16.02 -19.19
C ASP A 194 -4.97 15.70 -20.66
N ASP A 195 -5.23 16.73 -21.43
CA ASP A 195 -5.65 16.64 -22.83
C ASP A 195 -4.53 16.21 -23.81
N THR A 196 -3.28 16.10 -23.32
CA THR A 196 -2.14 15.62 -24.11
C THR A 196 -1.83 14.14 -23.85
N ALA A 197 -2.55 13.53 -22.90
CA ALA A 197 -2.31 12.16 -22.48
C ALA A 197 -2.50 11.14 -23.61
N ASP A 198 -1.76 10.05 -23.54
CA ASP A 198 -2.07 8.84 -24.28
C ASP A 198 -3.22 8.11 -23.56
N LEU A 199 -4.43 8.29 -24.08
CA LEU A 199 -5.64 7.80 -23.42
C LEU A 199 -5.76 6.27 -23.43
N ASP A 200 -5.17 5.57 -24.40
CA ASP A 200 -5.13 4.10 -24.42
C ASP A 200 -4.27 3.60 -23.27
N LYS A 201 -3.08 4.20 -23.11
CA LYS A 201 -2.19 3.89 -22.00
C LYS A 201 -2.80 4.29 -20.66
N ALA A 202 -3.35 5.50 -20.55
CA ALA A 202 -3.99 5.97 -19.31
C ALA A 202 -5.11 5.04 -18.87
N ALA A 203 -6.05 4.70 -19.77
CA ALA A 203 -7.18 3.82 -19.46
C ALA A 203 -6.73 2.43 -19.00
N SER A 204 -5.78 1.82 -19.73
CA SER A 204 -5.29 0.47 -19.41
C SER A 204 -4.52 0.43 -18.09
N GLU A 205 -3.64 1.40 -17.82
CA GLU A 205 -2.83 1.42 -16.60
C GLU A 205 -3.66 1.78 -15.36
N ILE A 206 -4.57 2.77 -15.46
CA ILE A 206 -5.50 3.10 -14.36
C ILE A 206 -6.39 1.90 -14.06
N TYR A 207 -6.98 1.26 -15.09
CA TYR A 207 -7.78 0.06 -14.88
C TYR A 207 -6.99 -1.05 -14.18
N ARG A 208 -5.77 -1.32 -14.63
CA ARG A 208 -4.91 -2.37 -14.09
C ARG A 208 -4.51 -2.08 -12.64
N GLY A 209 -4.09 -0.85 -12.35
CA GLY A 209 -3.68 -0.44 -11.01
C GLY A 209 -4.84 -0.41 -10.03
N ALA A 210 -5.95 0.22 -10.39
CA ALA A 210 -7.13 0.35 -9.53
C ALA A 210 -7.90 -0.96 -9.30
N SER A 211 -7.79 -1.95 -10.20
CA SER A 211 -8.42 -3.27 -10.03
C SER A 211 -7.51 -4.30 -9.35
N PHE A 212 -6.20 -4.03 -9.25
CA PHE A 212 -5.23 -4.96 -8.69
C PHE A 212 -5.49 -5.23 -7.21
N ASP A 213 -5.58 -6.48 -6.85
CA ASP A 213 -5.88 -6.96 -5.49
C ASP A 213 -7.09 -6.25 -4.85
N ASN A 214 -8.12 -5.96 -5.68
CA ASN A 214 -9.33 -5.22 -5.29
C ASN A 214 -9.02 -3.83 -4.68
N ASN A 215 -8.01 -3.16 -5.19
CA ASN A 215 -7.58 -1.84 -4.75
C ASN A 215 -7.11 -1.76 -3.28
N LEU A 216 -6.59 -2.87 -2.74
CA LEU A 216 -6.09 -2.91 -1.35
C LEU A 216 -4.75 -2.20 -1.15
N LEU A 217 -4.00 -1.95 -2.22
CA LEU A 217 -2.73 -1.24 -2.13
C LEU A 217 -2.99 0.25 -1.84
N CYS A 218 -2.35 0.78 -0.79
CA CYS A 218 -2.43 2.20 -0.45
C CYS A 218 -1.77 3.13 -1.50
N LEU A 219 -0.98 2.58 -2.41
CA LEU A 219 -0.32 3.29 -3.51
C LEU A 219 -1.07 3.18 -4.85
N ALA A 220 -2.11 2.33 -4.93
CA ALA A 220 -2.90 2.20 -6.14
C ALA A 220 -3.84 3.40 -6.32
N GLU A 221 -4.15 3.69 -7.57
CA GLU A 221 -5.01 4.81 -7.97
C GLU A 221 -6.37 4.73 -7.28
N LYS A 222 -6.80 5.82 -6.64
CA LYS A 222 -8.07 5.88 -5.89
C LYS A 222 -9.13 6.73 -6.57
N GLU A 223 -8.73 7.82 -7.22
CA GLU A 223 -9.60 8.72 -7.96
C GLU A 223 -8.86 9.30 -9.17
N THR A 224 -9.63 9.62 -10.22
CA THR A 224 -9.11 10.18 -11.47
C THR A 224 -9.68 11.57 -11.73
N PHE A 225 -8.80 12.55 -11.83
CA PHE A 225 -9.11 13.91 -12.25
C PHE A 225 -8.74 14.07 -13.71
N VAL A 226 -9.71 14.25 -14.59
CA VAL A 226 -9.52 14.28 -16.03
C VAL A 226 -10.04 15.58 -16.64
N MET A 227 -9.31 16.13 -17.59
CA MET A 227 -9.78 17.29 -18.34
C MET A 227 -11.04 16.93 -19.13
N ASP A 228 -12.06 17.80 -19.06
CA ASP A 228 -13.40 17.52 -19.57
C ASP A 228 -13.45 17.15 -21.06
N ASN A 229 -12.59 17.79 -21.87
CA ASN A 229 -12.49 17.53 -23.30
C ASN A 229 -12.01 16.13 -23.70
N VAL A 230 -11.42 15.36 -22.77
CA VAL A 230 -10.94 13.98 -23.01
C VAL A 230 -11.62 12.95 -22.08
N ALA A 231 -12.48 13.39 -21.19
CA ALA A 231 -13.10 12.54 -20.18
C ALA A 231 -13.97 11.42 -20.77
N ASP A 232 -14.83 11.74 -21.75
CA ASP A 232 -15.71 10.74 -22.39
C ASP A 232 -14.89 9.63 -23.07
N GLU A 233 -13.80 9.99 -23.73
CA GLU A 233 -12.95 9.03 -24.39
C GLU A 233 -12.19 8.16 -23.38
N LEU A 234 -11.69 8.73 -22.29
CA LEU A 234 -11.03 7.98 -21.21
C LEU A 234 -11.99 6.95 -20.60
N ILE A 235 -13.21 7.37 -20.23
CA ILE A 235 -14.22 6.50 -19.64
C ILE A 235 -14.58 5.36 -20.61
N ARG A 236 -14.83 5.67 -21.87
CA ARG A 236 -15.11 4.67 -22.91
C ARG A 236 -13.99 3.63 -23.03
N LYS A 237 -12.72 4.09 -23.01
CA LYS A 237 -11.55 3.20 -23.06
C LYS A 237 -11.41 2.35 -21.80
N MET A 238 -11.65 2.91 -20.62
CA MET A 238 -11.66 2.14 -19.36
C MET A 238 -12.76 1.07 -19.35
N CYS A 239 -13.95 1.39 -19.86
CA CYS A 239 -15.02 0.39 -20.06
C CYS A 239 -14.61 -0.71 -21.05
N ALA A 240 -13.89 -0.36 -22.11
CA ALA A 240 -13.35 -1.34 -23.06
C ALA A 240 -12.27 -2.26 -22.43
N CYS A 241 -11.59 -1.81 -21.37
CA CYS A 241 -10.69 -2.64 -20.55
C CYS A 241 -11.45 -3.60 -19.60
N GLY A 242 -12.77 -3.46 -19.44
CA GLY A 242 -13.61 -4.30 -18.57
C GLY A 242 -14.09 -3.61 -17.30
N ALA A 243 -14.01 -2.29 -17.21
CA ALA A 243 -14.63 -1.53 -16.13
C ALA A 243 -16.13 -1.36 -16.37
N HIS A 244 -16.91 -1.32 -15.30
CA HIS A 244 -18.35 -1.11 -15.32
C HIS A 244 -18.69 0.30 -14.86
N LEU A 245 -19.24 1.12 -15.76
CA LEU A 245 -19.69 2.48 -15.43
C LEU A 245 -21.10 2.44 -14.88
N ILE A 246 -21.30 2.93 -13.65
CA ILE A 246 -22.61 3.05 -13.01
C ILE A 246 -23.22 4.45 -13.19
N THR A 247 -24.55 4.51 -13.15
CA THR A 247 -25.31 5.76 -13.23
C THR A 247 -25.22 6.59 -11.95
N PRO A 248 -25.59 7.89 -11.98
CA PRO A 248 -25.64 8.71 -10.76
C PRO A 248 -26.55 8.15 -9.67
N GLN A 249 -27.70 7.55 -10.04
CA GLN A 249 -28.61 6.92 -9.07
C GLN A 249 -27.98 5.69 -8.40
N GLU A 250 -27.30 4.85 -9.19
CA GLU A 250 -26.57 3.68 -8.68
C GLU A 250 -25.39 4.10 -7.82
N THR A 251 -24.70 5.21 -8.15
CA THR A 251 -23.62 5.79 -7.34
C THR A 251 -24.11 6.15 -5.94
N GLU A 252 -25.27 6.83 -5.83
CA GLU A 252 -25.88 7.17 -4.54
C GLU A 252 -26.36 5.95 -3.76
N GLN A 253 -26.81 4.91 -4.44
CA GLN A 253 -27.15 3.64 -3.80
C GLN A 253 -25.90 2.95 -3.25
N LEU A 254 -24.85 2.90 -4.07
CA LEU A 254 -23.57 2.31 -3.69
C LEU A 254 -22.91 3.02 -2.52
N LEU A 255 -22.95 4.37 -2.49
CA LEU A 255 -22.44 5.17 -1.38
C LEU A 255 -23.03 4.71 -0.04
N LYS A 256 -24.34 4.50 0.05
CA LYS A 256 -25.03 4.05 1.26
C LYS A 256 -24.68 2.64 1.70
N VAL A 257 -24.19 1.81 0.79
CA VAL A 257 -23.76 0.43 1.08
C VAL A 257 -22.33 0.39 1.59
N VAL A 258 -21.43 1.09 0.90
CA VAL A 258 -19.97 0.97 1.13
C VAL A 258 -19.42 1.98 2.13
N PHE A 259 -20.20 3.01 2.48
CA PHE A 259 -19.85 3.97 3.54
C PHE A 259 -20.84 3.93 4.70
N LEU A 260 -20.34 4.32 5.85
CA LEU A 260 -21.14 4.61 7.06
C LEU A 260 -21.08 6.13 7.27
N GLU A 261 -22.24 6.75 7.33
CA GLU A 261 -22.37 8.18 7.63
C GLU A 261 -22.67 8.37 9.12
N LYS A 262 -21.94 9.26 9.76
CA LYS A 262 -22.20 9.69 11.12
C LYS A 262 -21.85 11.16 11.28
N ASP A 263 -22.83 11.98 11.70
CA ASP A 263 -22.65 13.42 11.96
C ASP A 263 -22.06 14.17 10.73
N GLY A 264 -22.53 13.83 9.52
CA GLY A 264 -22.06 14.41 8.24
C GLY A 264 -20.66 13.96 7.83
N LYS A 265 -20.06 12.98 8.51
CA LYS A 265 -18.77 12.40 8.16
C LYS A 265 -18.92 10.99 7.63
N TYR A 266 -18.22 10.71 6.55
CA TYR A 266 -18.19 9.39 5.93
C TYR A 266 -16.99 8.58 6.41
N SER A 267 -17.20 7.30 6.65
CA SER A 267 -16.16 6.32 6.96
C SER A 267 -16.44 5.02 6.21
N VAL A 268 -15.39 4.33 5.81
CA VAL A 268 -15.50 3.10 5.03
C VAL A 268 -16.19 1.99 5.83
N ASN A 269 -17.18 1.35 5.24
CA ASN A 269 -17.78 0.14 5.78
C ASN A 269 -16.81 -1.04 5.57
N LYS A 270 -16.14 -1.44 6.64
CA LYS A 270 -15.09 -2.48 6.62
C LYS A 270 -15.53 -3.81 6.02
N LYS A 271 -16.84 -4.08 5.93
CA LYS A 271 -17.40 -5.29 5.31
C LYS A 271 -17.01 -5.37 3.82
N TRP A 272 -16.86 -4.23 3.16
CA TRP A 272 -16.65 -4.14 1.72
C TRP A 272 -15.18 -3.94 1.32
N VAL A 273 -14.31 -3.66 2.26
CA VAL A 273 -12.86 -3.49 2.01
C VAL A 273 -12.30 -4.75 1.34
N GLY A 274 -11.68 -4.58 0.19
CA GLY A 274 -11.04 -5.64 -0.58
C GLY A 274 -11.99 -6.67 -1.19
N LYS A 275 -13.30 -6.39 -1.27
CA LYS A 275 -14.27 -7.27 -1.96
C LYS A 275 -14.20 -7.06 -3.46
N ASP A 276 -14.58 -8.12 -4.21
CA ASP A 276 -14.63 -8.06 -5.68
C ASP A 276 -15.65 -7.04 -6.16
N ALA A 277 -15.33 -6.37 -7.28
CA ALA A 277 -16.21 -5.38 -7.90
C ALA A 277 -17.60 -5.97 -8.23
N SER A 278 -17.65 -7.23 -8.68
CA SER A 278 -18.90 -7.94 -8.95
C SER A 278 -19.80 -8.08 -7.71
N LEU A 279 -19.24 -8.39 -6.54
CA LEU A 279 -19.97 -8.45 -5.28
C LEU A 279 -20.46 -7.07 -4.83
N ILE A 280 -19.66 -6.05 -5.07
CA ILE A 280 -20.02 -4.66 -4.79
C ILE A 280 -21.20 -4.24 -5.65
N LEU A 281 -21.18 -4.53 -6.96
CA LEU A 281 -22.29 -4.25 -7.87
C LEU A 281 -23.56 -5.07 -7.52
N GLU A 282 -23.39 -6.33 -7.13
CA GLU A 282 -24.51 -7.17 -6.72
C GLU A 282 -25.27 -6.58 -5.51
N SER A 283 -24.56 -5.87 -4.63
CA SER A 283 -25.18 -5.23 -3.46
C SER A 283 -26.18 -4.12 -3.79
N ILE A 284 -26.15 -3.60 -5.02
CA ILE A 284 -27.12 -2.63 -5.57
C ILE A 284 -27.96 -3.20 -6.70
N GLY A 285 -27.96 -4.54 -6.87
CA GLY A 285 -28.83 -5.25 -7.83
C GLY A 285 -28.26 -5.38 -9.25
N ILE A 286 -27.01 -4.98 -9.49
CA ILE A 286 -26.34 -5.10 -10.79
C ILE A 286 -25.59 -6.44 -10.84
N LYS A 287 -25.81 -7.21 -11.90
CA LYS A 287 -25.11 -8.48 -12.14
C LYS A 287 -24.09 -8.30 -13.26
N ASP A 288 -22.83 -8.26 -12.90
CA ASP A 288 -21.70 -8.26 -13.81
C ASP A 288 -20.57 -9.07 -13.16
N ALA A 289 -20.50 -10.36 -13.51
CA ALA A 289 -19.60 -11.31 -12.88
C ALA A 289 -18.12 -11.11 -13.27
N ASP A 290 -17.87 -10.50 -14.43
CA ASP A 290 -16.55 -10.40 -15.03
C ASP A 290 -15.85 -9.08 -14.70
N THR A 291 -16.58 -8.08 -14.21
CA THR A 291 -16.01 -6.77 -13.91
C THR A 291 -15.04 -6.80 -12.73
N ARG A 292 -13.93 -6.11 -12.89
CA ARG A 292 -12.91 -5.95 -11.84
C ARG A 292 -12.83 -4.52 -11.29
N LEU A 293 -13.49 -3.56 -11.91
CA LEU A 293 -13.46 -2.16 -11.52
C LEU A 293 -14.81 -1.49 -11.79
N VAL A 294 -15.34 -0.80 -10.81
CA VAL A 294 -16.55 0.04 -10.95
C VAL A 294 -16.09 1.48 -11.21
N LEU A 295 -16.67 2.11 -12.23
CA LEU A 295 -16.49 3.55 -12.49
C LEU A 295 -17.74 4.32 -12.08
N CYS A 296 -17.56 5.50 -11.52
CA CYS A 296 -18.63 6.45 -11.27
C CYS A 296 -18.17 7.88 -11.55
N GLU A 297 -18.98 8.67 -12.24
CA GLU A 297 -18.71 10.11 -12.41
C GLU A 297 -19.30 10.89 -11.24
N VAL A 298 -18.47 11.67 -10.56
CA VAL A 298 -18.87 12.39 -9.35
C VAL A 298 -18.19 13.77 -9.26
N PRO A 299 -18.73 14.72 -8.50
CA PRO A 299 -18.05 15.97 -8.23
C PRO A 299 -16.82 15.77 -7.31
N HIS A 300 -15.90 16.72 -7.33
CA HIS A 300 -14.62 16.65 -6.63
C HIS A 300 -14.71 16.57 -5.10
N ASP A 301 -15.83 16.97 -4.53
CA ASP A 301 -16.12 16.94 -3.09
C ASP A 301 -16.94 15.71 -2.65
N HIS A 302 -17.17 14.77 -3.56
CA HIS A 302 -17.90 13.53 -3.26
C HIS A 302 -17.12 12.62 -2.30
N PRO A 303 -17.79 11.89 -1.38
CA PRO A 303 -17.12 10.98 -0.44
C PRO A 303 -16.22 9.92 -1.11
N PHE A 304 -16.58 9.41 -2.29
CA PHE A 304 -15.74 8.49 -3.06
C PHE A 304 -14.39 9.10 -3.48
N VAL A 305 -14.30 10.43 -3.57
CA VAL A 305 -13.06 11.16 -3.91
C VAL A 305 -12.24 11.45 -2.66
N LEU A 306 -12.89 11.81 -1.55
CA LEU A 306 -12.21 12.37 -0.38
C LEU A 306 -11.79 11.33 0.66
N VAL A 307 -12.28 10.08 0.55
CA VAL A 307 -12.04 9.03 1.54
C VAL A 307 -11.41 7.81 0.88
N GLU A 308 -10.22 7.41 1.33
CA GLU A 308 -9.58 6.17 0.87
C GLU A 308 -10.51 4.97 1.10
N GLN A 309 -10.89 4.28 0.03
CA GLN A 309 -11.94 3.26 0.07
C GLN A 309 -11.38 1.85 0.27
N LEU A 310 -10.20 1.55 -0.32
CA LEU A 310 -9.62 0.21 -0.40
C LEU A 310 -10.61 -0.81 -1.05
N MET A 311 -11.28 -0.36 -2.10
CA MET A 311 -12.25 -1.11 -2.90
C MET A 311 -12.05 -0.79 -4.38
N PRO A 312 -12.37 -1.70 -5.31
CA PRO A 312 -12.22 -1.46 -6.75
C PRO A 312 -13.36 -0.56 -7.29
N ILE A 313 -13.43 0.65 -6.78
CA ILE A 313 -14.32 1.72 -7.21
C ILE A 313 -13.45 2.92 -7.59
N MET A 314 -13.56 3.38 -8.83
CA MET A 314 -12.81 4.52 -9.36
C MET A 314 -13.75 5.67 -9.66
N PRO A 315 -13.80 6.68 -8.79
CA PRO A 315 -14.49 7.94 -9.10
C PRO A 315 -13.71 8.71 -10.17
N ILE A 316 -14.46 9.21 -11.15
CA ILE A 316 -13.97 10.08 -12.22
C ILE A 316 -14.50 11.48 -11.97
N VAL A 317 -13.59 12.44 -11.87
CA VAL A 317 -13.89 13.87 -11.67
C VAL A 317 -13.51 14.64 -12.92
N ARG A 318 -14.50 15.25 -13.58
CA ARG A 318 -14.26 16.13 -14.73
C ARG A 318 -13.77 17.50 -14.26
N CYS A 319 -12.71 17.99 -14.88
CA CYS A 319 -12.09 19.27 -14.58
C CYS A 319 -12.13 20.16 -15.83
N LYS A 320 -12.48 21.43 -15.65
CA LYS A 320 -12.52 22.39 -16.75
C LYS A 320 -11.14 22.81 -17.23
N THR A 321 -10.19 22.86 -16.30
CA THR A 321 -8.80 23.26 -16.58
C THR A 321 -7.83 22.27 -15.91
N PHE A 322 -6.59 22.28 -16.39
CA PHE A 322 -5.51 21.50 -15.74
C PHE A 322 -5.28 21.93 -14.28
N GLU A 323 -5.35 23.23 -13.99
CA GLU A 323 -5.21 23.74 -12.61
C GLU A 323 -6.34 23.26 -11.68
N ASP A 324 -7.54 23.04 -12.19
CA ASP A 324 -8.61 22.40 -11.43
C ASP A 324 -8.25 20.94 -11.10
N CYS A 325 -7.70 20.18 -12.06
CA CYS A 325 -7.22 18.81 -11.80
C CYS A 325 -6.19 18.81 -10.67
N VAL A 326 -5.17 19.67 -10.73
CA VAL A 326 -4.12 19.75 -9.69
C VAL A 326 -4.73 20.15 -8.34
N LYS A 327 -5.58 21.17 -8.32
CA LYS A 327 -6.22 21.65 -7.09
C LYS A 327 -7.05 20.57 -6.40
N TYR A 328 -7.87 19.85 -7.17
CA TYR A 328 -8.73 18.81 -6.62
C TYR A 328 -7.93 17.58 -6.19
N ALA A 329 -6.88 17.21 -6.95
CA ALA A 329 -5.96 16.14 -6.59
C ALA A 329 -5.26 16.42 -5.23
N VAL A 330 -4.79 17.64 -5.01
CA VAL A 330 -4.18 18.05 -3.73
C VAL A 330 -5.19 17.96 -2.58
N VAL A 331 -6.45 18.34 -2.79
CA VAL A 331 -7.50 18.24 -1.78
C VAL A 331 -7.81 16.77 -1.46
N ALA A 332 -7.93 15.92 -2.49
CA ALA A 332 -8.22 14.50 -2.32
C ALA A 332 -7.08 13.74 -1.63
N GLU A 333 -5.83 14.08 -1.94
CA GLU A 333 -4.63 13.51 -1.31
C GLU A 333 -4.58 13.82 0.20
N ASN A 334 -5.25 14.88 0.64
CA ASN A 334 -5.51 15.21 2.05
C ASN A 334 -4.26 15.32 2.95
N GLY A 335 -3.10 15.66 2.38
CA GLY A 335 -1.83 15.79 3.11
C GLY A 335 -1.21 14.48 3.55
N ASN A 336 -1.65 13.36 2.99
CA ASN A 336 -1.08 12.03 3.23
C ASN A 336 0.37 11.90 2.74
N ARG A 337 0.74 12.67 1.70
CA ARG A 337 2.08 12.71 1.08
C ARG A 337 2.57 11.32 0.68
N HIS A 338 1.66 10.57 0.07
CA HIS A 338 1.91 9.17 -0.24
C HIS A 338 2.32 8.94 -1.70
N THR A 339 1.37 9.07 -2.62
CA THR A 339 1.58 8.76 -4.03
C THR A 339 0.63 9.63 -4.86
N ALA A 340 1.07 10.05 -6.02
CA ALA A 340 0.25 10.67 -7.04
C ALA A 340 0.77 10.23 -8.43
N SER A 341 -0.09 10.15 -9.42
CA SER A 341 0.29 9.78 -10.78
C SER A 341 -0.33 10.71 -11.81
N MET A 342 0.32 10.80 -12.97
CA MET A 342 -0.12 11.67 -14.05
C MET A 342 0.11 11.04 -15.40
N PHE A 343 -0.85 11.20 -16.30
CA PHE A 343 -0.73 10.88 -17.72
C PHE A 343 -0.76 12.18 -18.51
N SER A 344 0.36 12.51 -19.14
CA SER A 344 0.57 13.75 -19.89
C SER A 344 1.72 13.60 -20.88
N LYS A 345 1.73 14.41 -21.94
CA LYS A 345 2.89 14.66 -22.81
C LYS A 345 3.34 16.13 -22.74
N ASN A 346 2.71 16.94 -21.90
CA ASN A 346 3.02 18.34 -21.68
C ASN A 346 4.03 18.46 -20.52
N VAL A 347 5.25 18.87 -20.83
CA VAL A 347 6.34 19.00 -19.83
C VAL A 347 6.02 20.05 -18.78
N ASP A 348 5.34 21.15 -19.15
CA ASP A 348 4.96 22.20 -18.20
C ASP A 348 3.92 21.69 -17.20
N HIS A 349 2.93 20.93 -17.67
CA HIS A 349 1.95 20.28 -16.80
C HIS A 349 2.61 19.27 -15.86
N MET A 350 3.50 18.41 -16.37
CA MET A 350 4.24 17.44 -15.55
C MET A 350 5.09 18.12 -14.47
N THR A 351 5.81 19.20 -14.85
CA THR A 351 6.63 19.97 -13.91
C THR A 351 5.77 20.67 -12.85
N ARG A 352 4.60 21.20 -13.24
CA ARG A 352 3.67 21.86 -12.33
C ARG A 352 3.03 20.89 -11.35
N PHE A 353 2.75 19.64 -11.76
CA PHE A 353 2.15 18.61 -10.92
C PHE A 353 3.14 18.01 -9.92
N ALA A 354 4.42 17.81 -10.33
CA ALA A 354 5.50 17.31 -9.48
C ALA A 354 5.88 18.29 -8.36
#